data_6fd4ad90e03b2065c267ae3dd8be533b
#
_entry.id   6fd4ad90e03b2065c267ae3dd8be533b
#
_cell.length_a   1.000
_cell.length_b   1.000
_cell.length_c   1.000
_cell.angle_alpha   90.00
_cell.angle_beta   90.00
_cell.angle_gamma   90.00
#
_symmetry.space_group_name_H-M   'P 1'
#
loop_
_entity.id
_entity.type
_entity.pdbx_description
1 polymer ?
#
loop_
_entity_poly.entity_id
_entity_poly.type
_entity_poly.pdbx_seq_one_letter_code
_entity_poly.pdbx_strand_id
1 'polypeptide(L)'
;ILFAKLRFLHKAFKFAIIKTIKILSETAFNLILFFAVPGYLSKHPGSFLLNFISPTPDFSYIIFAIFLSCIVLLIIMLPDILKIRIKFNSPLWKEMMLYSLPLMIAGLPGILNDFIDRPLFRMLSPKGLEWSSELGIFQAGAKLATIMMLFVQMFRFAAEPFFFSKDESEEVKKKQYADVMEHFTAFSMLIFLGLTLYMDVIGLIIGKNFRQGVDIVPIMLMAYVILGMNFNVSMWYKLSGKTNYGILITAAGLLVTLLINIIFMPLYSYHAAAWGHLASYLAMMLISIMLGNRYYPIPYKWGRVMSFVAVGLAIYGLTLFIPPLPIVLKYTIHTILIVMYILYYLKLEKISVWKLKL
;
A
#
# COMPACT_ATOMS: atom_id res chain seq x y z
N ILE A 1 -7.83 20.60 6.03
CA ILE A 1 -8.35 21.27 7.25
C ILE A 1 -9.79 20.82 7.53
N LEU A 2 -10.76 20.93 6.58
CA LEU A 2 -12.18 20.58 6.82
C LEU A 2 -12.38 19.10 7.18
N PHE A 3 -11.71 18.17 6.49
CA PHE A 3 -11.74 16.75 6.84
C PHE A 3 -11.11 16.44 8.20
N ALA A 4 -10.06 17.18 8.60
CA ALA A 4 -9.49 17.06 9.94
C ALA A 4 -10.48 17.55 11.00
N LYS A 5 -11.21 18.65 10.74
CA LYS A 5 -12.29 19.15 11.61
C LYS A 5 -13.41 18.12 11.77
N LEU A 6 -13.84 17.46 10.71
CA LEU A 6 -14.87 16.41 10.79
C LEU A 6 -14.42 15.23 11.66
N ARG A 7 -13.16 14.83 11.56
CA ARG A 7 -12.57 13.77 12.41
C ARG A 7 -12.49 14.22 13.88
N PHE A 8 -12.02 15.43 14.13
CA PHE A 8 -11.96 16.00 15.47
C PHE A 8 -13.34 16.09 16.13
N LEU A 9 -14.38 16.41 15.36
CA LEU A 9 -15.77 16.48 15.84
C LEU A 9 -16.47 15.10 15.89
N HIS A 10 -15.73 14.00 15.72
CA HIS A 10 -16.26 12.63 15.68
C HIS A 10 -17.40 12.41 14.67
N LYS A 11 -17.49 13.20 13.60
CA LYS A 11 -18.51 13.10 12.55
C LYS A 11 -18.06 12.11 11.46
N ALA A 12 -17.77 10.89 11.87
CA ALA A 12 -17.23 9.84 10.98
C ALA A 12 -18.18 9.53 9.80
N PHE A 13 -19.48 9.48 10.04
CA PHE A 13 -20.48 9.20 9.02
C PHE A 13 -20.53 10.30 7.93
N LYS A 14 -20.54 11.58 8.34
CA LYS A 14 -20.48 12.71 7.38
C LYS A 14 -19.17 12.67 6.56
N PHE A 15 -18.05 12.37 7.22
CA PHE A 15 -16.76 12.18 6.55
C PHE A 15 -16.82 11.07 5.49
N ALA A 16 -17.37 9.90 5.84
CA ALA A 16 -17.49 8.76 4.94
C ALA A 16 -18.37 9.10 3.74
N ILE A 17 -19.56 9.68 3.94
CA ILE A 17 -20.49 10.07 2.86
C ILE A 17 -19.79 11.03 1.88
N ILE A 18 -19.16 12.10 2.36
CA ILE A 18 -18.50 13.07 1.48
C ILE A 18 -17.38 12.43 0.67
N LYS A 19 -16.58 11.54 1.27
CA LYS A 19 -15.54 10.77 0.57
C LYS A 19 -16.14 9.84 -0.48
N THR A 20 -17.21 9.14 -0.16
CA THR A 20 -17.90 8.24 -1.09
C THR A 20 -18.48 9.01 -2.28
N ILE A 21 -19.16 10.14 -2.03
CA ILE A 21 -19.69 11.00 -3.12
C ILE A 21 -18.55 11.46 -4.03
N LYS A 22 -17.40 11.89 -3.46
CA LYS A 22 -16.23 12.28 -4.29
C LYS A 22 -15.78 11.16 -5.20
N ILE A 23 -15.62 9.94 -4.67
CA ILE A 23 -15.17 8.77 -5.44
C ILE A 23 -16.18 8.40 -6.51
N LEU A 24 -17.47 8.34 -6.15
CA LEU A 24 -18.54 8.03 -7.12
C LEU A 24 -18.62 9.09 -8.23
N SER A 25 -18.51 10.37 -7.89
CA SER A 25 -18.49 11.47 -8.88
C SER A 25 -17.29 11.34 -9.82
N GLU A 26 -16.10 11.07 -9.30
CA GLU A 26 -14.89 10.88 -10.09
C GLU A 26 -15.03 9.69 -11.05
N THR A 27 -15.57 8.58 -10.56
CA THR A 27 -15.85 7.40 -11.40
C THR A 27 -16.89 7.70 -12.46
N ALA A 28 -17.99 8.36 -12.10
CA ALA A 28 -19.03 8.74 -13.06
C ALA A 28 -18.51 9.68 -14.15
N PHE A 29 -17.73 10.70 -13.77
CA PHE A 29 -17.10 11.61 -14.75
C PHE A 29 -16.11 10.88 -15.65
N ASN A 30 -15.29 9.97 -15.13
CA ASN A 30 -14.42 9.14 -15.95
C ASN A 30 -15.22 8.32 -16.97
N LEU A 31 -16.29 7.64 -16.54
CA LEU A 31 -17.13 6.86 -17.46
C LEU A 31 -17.77 7.76 -18.53
N ILE A 32 -18.32 8.89 -18.16
CA ILE A 32 -18.93 9.84 -19.12
C ILE A 32 -17.87 10.35 -20.11
N LEU A 33 -16.72 10.78 -19.61
CA LEU A 33 -15.65 11.33 -20.47
C LEU A 33 -15.11 10.28 -21.44
N PHE A 34 -14.83 9.06 -20.98
CA PHE A 34 -14.24 8.05 -21.85
C PHE A 34 -15.22 7.41 -22.84
N PHE A 35 -16.51 7.30 -22.50
CA PHE A 35 -17.49 6.62 -23.35
C PHE A 35 -18.42 7.56 -24.11
N ALA A 36 -18.86 8.67 -23.50
CA ALA A 36 -19.83 9.57 -24.15
C ALA A 36 -19.18 10.70 -24.94
N VAL A 37 -18.10 11.31 -24.42
CA VAL A 37 -17.51 12.51 -25.01
C VAL A 37 -16.84 12.26 -26.36
N PRO A 38 -16.10 11.16 -26.62
CA PRO A 38 -15.50 10.92 -27.94
C PRO A 38 -16.57 10.78 -29.03
N GLY A 39 -17.65 10.07 -28.72
CA GLY A 39 -18.80 9.93 -29.65
C GLY A 39 -19.53 11.23 -29.92
N TYR A 40 -19.60 12.13 -28.94
CA TYR A 40 -20.17 13.47 -29.12
C TYR A 40 -19.25 14.36 -29.96
N LEU A 41 -17.96 14.43 -29.66
CA LEU A 41 -16.98 15.27 -30.34
C LEU A 41 -16.78 14.87 -31.80
N SER A 42 -16.85 13.57 -32.13
CA SER A 42 -16.78 13.10 -33.50
C SER A 42 -17.93 13.59 -34.38
N LYS A 43 -19.10 13.86 -33.77
CA LYS A 43 -20.29 14.38 -34.45
C LYS A 43 -20.37 15.92 -34.47
N HIS A 44 -19.62 16.60 -33.59
CA HIS A 44 -19.66 18.05 -33.43
C HIS A 44 -18.25 18.66 -33.46
N PRO A 45 -17.56 18.72 -34.62
CA PRO A 45 -16.18 19.19 -34.73
C PRO A 45 -15.97 20.68 -34.38
N GLY A 46 -17.02 21.46 -34.18
CA GLY A 46 -16.97 22.87 -33.74
C GLY A 46 -17.32 23.06 -32.25
N SER A 47 -17.36 22.01 -31.44
CA SER A 47 -17.74 22.11 -30.04
C SER A 47 -16.69 22.86 -29.20
N PHE A 48 -17.14 23.77 -28.32
CA PHE A 48 -16.29 24.46 -27.35
C PHE A 48 -15.48 23.50 -26.45
N LEU A 49 -15.97 22.26 -26.26
CA LEU A 49 -15.29 21.24 -25.49
C LEU A 49 -13.92 20.86 -26.07
N LEU A 50 -13.71 21.00 -27.39
CA LEU A 50 -12.43 20.76 -28.06
C LEU A 50 -11.30 21.68 -27.57
N ASN A 51 -11.61 22.83 -26.98
CA ASN A 51 -10.61 23.72 -26.38
C ASN A 51 -10.02 23.18 -25.06
N PHE A 52 -10.69 22.21 -24.43
CA PHE A 52 -10.30 21.68 -23.12
C PHE A 52 -10.00 20.18 -23.13
N ILE A 53 -10.57 19.46 -24.09
CA ILE A 53 -10.52 17.99 -24.12
C ILE A 53 -10.16 17.53 -25.55
N SER A 54 -9.15 16.66 -25.65
CA SER A 54 -8.77 16.05 -26.92
C SER A 54 -9.93 15.23 -27.53
N PRO A 55 -10.10 15.18 -28.86
CA PRO A 55 -11.10 14.31 -29.48
C PRO A 55 -10.80 12.82 -29.28
N THR A 56 -9.53 12.47 -29.02
CA THR A 56 -9.10 11.11 -28.68
C THR A 56 -8.89 11.00 -27.18
N PRO A 57 -9.43 9.96 -26.52
CA PRO A 57 -9.23 9.76 -25.07
C PRO A 57 -7.76 9.66 -24.73
N ASP A 58 -7.30 10.55 -23.84
CA ASP A 58 -5.95 10.57 -23.30
C ASP A 58 -5.95 10.83 -21.78
N PHE A 59 -4.77 11.07 -21.20
CA PHE A 59 -4.64 11.33 -19.77
C PHE A 59 -5.36 12.62 -19.30
N SER A 60 -5.63 13.56 -20.21
CA SER A 60 -6.35 14.80 -19.86
C SER A 60 -7.77 14.52 -19.39
N TYR A 61 -8.40 13.46 -19.89
CA TYR A 61 -9.73 13.02 -19.45
C TYR A 61 -9.76 12.69 -17.95
N ILE A 62 -8.73 11.98 -17.47
CA ILE A 62 -8.60 11.62 -16.07
C ILE A 62 -8.42 12.87 -15.20
N ILE A 63 -7.54 13.80 -15.64
CA ILE A 63 -7.31 15.06 -14.92
C ILE A 63 -8.58 15.88 -14.84
N PHE A 64 -9.33 15.94 -15.96
CA PHE A 64 -10.57 16.69 -16.01
C PHE A 64 -11.68 16.06 -15.14
N ALA A 65 -11.79 14.73 -15.10
CA ALA A 65 -12.69 14.02 -14.20
C ALA A 65 -12.38 14.30 -12.73
N ILE A 66 -11.09 14.27 -12.36
CA ILE A 66 -10.63 14.63 -11.01
C ILE A 66 -11.00 16.07 -10.68
N PHE A 67 -10.78 17.02 -11.61
CA PHE A 67 -11.12 18.42 -11.43
C PHE A 67 -12.63 18.61 -11.19
N LEU A 68 -13.48 18.00 -12.01
CA LEU A 68 -14.94 18.04 -11.84
C LEU A 68 -15.38 17.45 -10.50
N SER A 69 -14.78 16.32 -10.09
CA SER A 69 -15.07 15.71 -8.77
C SER A 69 -14.66 16.61 -7.60
N CYS A 70 -13.58 17.40 -7.76
CA CYS A 70 -13.18 18.41 -6.77
C CYS A 70 -14.17 19.57 -6.70
N ILE A 71 -14.78 19.98 -7.83
CA ILE A 71 -15.85 20.98 -7.83
C ILE A 71 -17.07 20.47 -7.07
N VAL A 72 -17.49 19.22 -7.31
CA VAL A 72 -18.61 18.62 -6.55
C VAL A 72 -18.28 18.61 -5.06
N LEU A 73 -17.07 18.21 -4.68
CA LEU A 73 -16.62 18.25 -3.29
C LEU A 73 -16.67 19.66 -2.71
N LEU A 74 -16.21 20.67 -3.47
CA LEU A 74 -16.24 22.08 -3.06
C LEU A 74 -17.67 22.56 -2.80
N ILE A 75 -18.61 22.25 -3.70
CA ILE A 75 -20.04 22.60 -3.57
C ILE A 75 -20.63 21.99 -2.29
N ILE A 76 -20.37 20.71 -2.04
CA ILE A 76 -20.87 20.02 -0.83
C ILE A 76 -20.30 20.64 0.45
N MET A 77 -19.05 21.07 0.42
CA MET A 77 -18.37 21.65 1.58
C MET A 77 -18.55 23.17 1.69
N LEU A 78 -19.12 23.82 0.69
CA LEU A 78 -19.30 25.27 0.65
C LEU A 78 -20.01 25.83 1.89
N PRO A 79 -21.11 25.23 2.42
CA PRO A 79 -21.76 25.72 3.62
C PRO A 79 -20.86 25.70 4.87
N ASP A 80 -19.94 24.71 4.94
CA ASP A 80 -18.99 24.60 6.05
C ASP A 80 -17.81 25.60 5.86
N ILE A 81 -17.45 25.90 4.61
CA ILE A 81 -16.38 26.87 4.26
C ILE A 81 -16.85 28.29 4.56
N LEU A 82 -18.05 28.66 4.15
CA LEU A 82 -18.60 30.01 4.35
C LEU A 82 -18.77 30.37 5.82
N LYS A 83 -18.85 29.38 6.72
CA LYS A 83 -18.91 29.61 8.18
C LYS A 83 -17.55 29.89 8.81
N ILE A 84 -16.45 29.77 8.05
CA ILE A 84 -15.10 29.98 8.57
C ILE A 84 -14.80 31.47 8.55
N ARG A 85 -14.55 32.02 9.73
CA ARG A 85 -14.00 33.39 9.84
C ARG A 85 -12.49 33.29 9.59
N ILE A 86 -12.04 33.87 8.48
CA ILE A 86 -10.61 33.91 8.14
C ILE A 86 -9.95 34.95 9.07
N LYS A 87 -9.21 34.45 10.05
CA LYS A 87 -8.32 35.24 10.91
C LYS A 87 -6.95 34.59 10.89
N PHE A 88 -5.96 35.36 10.41
CA PHE A 88 -4.57 34.90 10.45
C PHE A 88 -3.98 35.20 11.83
N ASN A 89 -3.51 34.16 12.52
CA ASN A 89 -2.80 34.25 13.80
C ASN A 89 -1.36 33.86 13.58
N SER A 90 -0.47 34.86 13.45
CA SER A 90 0.95 34.63 13.17
C SER A 90 1.69 33.81 14.22
N PRO A 91 1.50 34.02 15.53
CA PRO A 91 2.09 33.16 16.56
C PRO A 91 1.70 31.69 16.43
N LEU A 92 0.40 31.42 16.29
CA LEU A 92 -0.12 30.06 16.12
C LEU A 92 0.39 29.42 14.82
N TRP A 93 0.45 30.19 13.72
CA TRP A 93 0.99 29.71 12.45
C TRP A 93 2.46 29.31 12.59
N LYS A 94 3.26 30.13 13.28
CA LYS A 94 4.69 29.85 13.54
C LYS A 94 4.84 28.57 14.37
N GLU A 95 4.06 28.38 15.42
CA GLU A 95 4.07 27.17 16.24
C GLU A 95 3.71 25.93 15.43
N MET A 96 2.65 26.02 14.62
CA MET A 96 2.26 24.94 13.72
C MET A 96 3.35 24.59 12.69
N MET A 97 4.04 25.59 12.12
CA MET A 97 5.14 25.37 11.19
C MET A 97 6.34 24.72 11.85
N LEU A 98 6.73 25.19 13.04
CA LEU A 98 7.83 24.60 13.81
C LEU A 98 7.58 23.14 14.16
N TYR A 99 6.32 22.74 14.36
CA TYR A 99 5.95 21.36 14.62
C TYR A 99 5.83 20.53 13.33
N SER A 100 5.16 21.06 12.29
CA SER A 100 4.82 20.27 11.10
C SER A 100 5.97 20.15 10.10
N LEU A 101 6.86 21.16 10.00
CA LEU A 101 7.98 21.15 9.04
C LEU A 101 8.97 20.01 9.31
N PRO A 102 9.43 19.78 10.55
CA PRO A 102 10.28 18.61 10.85
C PRO A 102 9.60 17.27 10.54
N LEU A 103 8.29 17.15 10.85
CA LEU A 103 7.53 15.93 10.54
C LEU A 103 7.38 15.72 9.03
N MET A 104 7.22 16.79 8.26
CA MET A 104 7.19 16.72 6.79
C MET A 104 8.53 16.22 6.25
N ILE A 105 9.63 16.80 6.70
CA ILE A 105 10.99 16.38 6.30
C ILE A 105 11.24 14.92 6.70
N ALA A 106 10.77 14.51 7.88
CA ALA A 106 10.89 13.13 8.34
C ALA A 106 10.12 12.13 7.46
N GLY A 107 9.01 12.53 6.88
CA GLY A 107 8.19 11.71 5.98
C GLY A 107 8.70 11.64 4.54
N LEU A 108 9.52 12.61 4.10
CA LEU A 108 9.98 12.72 2.71
C LEU A 108 10.67 11.45 2.19
N PRO A 109 11.63 10.82 2.89
CA PRO A 109 12.30 9.64 2.37
C PRO A 109 11.34 8.49 2.10
N GLY A 110 10.32 8.30 2.96
CA GLY A 110 9.30 7.27 2.75
C GLY A 110 8.46 7.54 1.50
N ILE A 111 8.00 8.78 1.33
CA ILE A 111 7.22 9.19 0.14
C ILE A 111 8.09 9.06 -1.12
N LEU A 112 9.34 9.52 -1.06
CA LEU A 112 10.27 9.39 -2.19
C LEU A 112 10.50 7.93 -2.56
N ASN A 113 10.62 7.04 -1.58
CA ASN A 113 10.78 5.61 -1.83
C ASN A 113 9.61 5.02 -2.64
N ASP A 114 8.38 5.49 -2.41
CA ASP A 114 7.17 5.00 -3.10
C ASP A 114 7.02 5.59 -4.52
N PHE A 115 7.66 6.73 -4.82
CA PHE A 115 7.47 7.44 -6.09
C PHE A 115 8.72 7.54 -6.97
N ILE A 116 9.89 7.18 -6.45
CA ILE A 116 11.18 7.35 -7.13
C ILE A 116 11.31 6.51 -8.41
N ASP A 117 10.56 5.42 -8.51
CA ASP A 117 10.59 4.56 -9.69
C ASP A 117 10.22 5.32 -10.96
N ARG A 118 9.26 6.25 -10.90
CA ARG A 118 8.76 6.98 -12.08
C ARG A 118 9.85 7.74 -12.82
N PRO A 119 10.64 8.62 -12.18
CA PRO A 119 11.77 9.26 -12.85
C PRO A 119 12.88 8.27 -13.19
N LEU A 120 13.09 7.21 -12.40
CA LEU A 120 14.12 6.22 -12.69
C LEU A 120 13.80 5.41 -13.94
N PHE A 121 12.55 5.00 -14.18
CA PHE A 121 12.16 4.38 -15.46
C PHE A 121 12.49 5.27 -16.67
N ARG A 122 12.19 6.56 -16.58
CA ARG A 122 12.49 7.49 -17.66
C ARG A 122 14.00 7.61 -17.94
N MET A 123 14.84 7.51 -16.91
CA MET A 123 16.28 7.72 -17.00
C MET A 123 17.06 6.42 -17.30
N LEU A 124 16.56 5.28 -16.83
CA LEU A 124 17.33 4.04 -16.73
C LEU A 124 16.71 2.85 -17.46
N SER A 125 15.53 3.00 -18.10
CA SER A 125 14.94 1.91 -18.89
C SER A 125 15.90 1.35 -19.92
N PRO A 126 15.88 0.03 -20.15
CA PRO A 126 16.77 -0.61 -21.12
C PRO A 126 16.64 0.03 -22.51
N LYS A 127 17.76 0.13 -23.23
CA LYS A 127 17.78 0.67 -24.59
C LYS A 127 16.88 -0.18 -25.50
N GLY A 128 15.99 0.49 -26.24
CA GLY A 128 15.04 -0.15 -27.15
C GLY A 128 13.67 -0.45 -26.55
N LEU A 129 13.49 -0.28 -25.23
CA LEU A 129 12.18 -0.36 -24.58
C LEU A 129 11.62 1.05 -24.32
N GLU A 130 10.32 1.19 -24.50
CA GLU A 130 9.64 2.44 -24.15
C GLU A 130 9.41 2.52 -22.66
N TRP A 131 10.08 3.47 -21.97
CA TRP A 131 10.04 3.63 -20.54
C TRP A 131 8.60 3.78 -19.97
N SER A 132 7.70 4.40 -20.73
CA SER A 132 6.30 4.59 -20.31
C SER A 132 5.54 3.26 -20.31
N SER A 133 5.82 2.36 -21.24
CA SER A 133 5.26 1.01 -21.29
C SER A 133 5.76 0.17 -20.13
N GLU A 134 7.08 0.19 -19.87
CA GLU A 134 7.70 -0.53 -18.75
C GLU A 134 7.17 -0.06 -17.39
N LEU A 135 7.05 1.26 -17.20
CA LEU A 135 6.40 1.84 -16.04
C LEU A 135 4.94 1.42 -15.92
N GLY A 136 4.20 1.37 -17.04
CA GLY A 136 2.81 0.92 -17.08
C GLY A 136 2.67 -0.53 -16.64
N ILE A 137 3.55 -1.43 -17.10
CA ILE A 137 3.61 -2.84 -16.70
C ILE A 137 3.88 -2.96 -15.20
N PHE A 138 4.90 -2.24 -14.71
CA PHE A 138 5.21 -2.19 -13.27
C PHE A 138 4.01 -1.74 -12.43
N GLN A 139 3.41 -0.61 -12.81
CA GLN A 139 2.27 -0.04 -12.07
C GLN A 139 1.05 -0.94 -12.08
N ALA A 140 0.80 -1.68 -13.15
CA ALA A 140 -0.29 -2.63 -13.24
C ALA A 140 -0.09 -3.80 -12.26
N GLY A 141 1.11 -4.39 -12.22
CA GLY A 141 1.46 -5.43 -11.25
C GLY A 141 1.42 -4.92 -9.80
N ALA A 142 2.05 -3.77 -9.54
CA ALA A 142 2.04 -3.14 -8.21
C ALA A 142 0.62 -2.83 -7.72
N LYS A 143 -0.30 -2.46 -8.63
CA LYS A 143 -1.70 -2.17 -8.30
C LYS A 143 -2.45 -3.41 -7.79
N LEU A 144 -2.19 -4.60 -8.32
CA LEU A 144 -2.74 -5.83 -7.75
C LEU A 144 -2.21 -6.09 -6.32
N ALA A 145 -0.92 -5.86 -6.12
CA ALA A 145 -0.32 -6.01 -4.79
C ALA A 145 -0.82 -4.97 -3.77
N THR A 146 -1.45 -3.87 -4.21
CA THR A 146 -2.04 -2.84 -3.33
C THR A 146 -3.09 -3.41 -2.37
N ILE A 147 -3.71 -4.54 -2.68
CA ILE A 147 -4.63 -5.25 -1.76
C ILE A 147 -3.91 -5.56 -0.43
N MET A 148 -2.66 -6.04 -0.49
CA MET A 148 -1.84 -6.26 0.71
C MET A 148 -1.54 -4.94 1.43
N MET A 149 -1.22 -3.89 0.70
CA MET A 149 -0.97 -2.56 1.28
C MET A 149 -2.21 -2.02 2.02
N LEU A 150 -3.40 -2.23 1.47
CA LEU A 150 -4.66 -1.87 2.14
C LEU A 150 -4.85 -2.65 3.43
N PHE A 151 -4.58 -3.95 3.44
CA PHE A 151 -4.60 -4.75 4.66
C PHE A 151 -3.61 -4.21 5.71
N VAL A 152 -2.38 -3.93 5.31
CA VAL A 152 -1.35 -3.34 6.20
C VAL A 152 -1.83 -2.01 6.79
N GLN A 153 -2.46 -1.14 5.99
CA GLN A 153 -3.00 0.14 6.46
C GLN A 153 -4.16 -0.04 7.44
N MET A 154 -5.11 -0.93 7.13
CA MET A 154 -6.23 -1.23 8.03
C MET A 154 -5.75 -1.80 9.35
N PHE A 155 -4.81 -2.75 9.29
CA PHE A 155 -4.19 -3.32 10.48
C PHE A 155 -3.50 -2.25 11.32
N ARG A 156 -2.72 -1.37 10.70
CA ARG A 156 -2.05 -0.25 11.37
C ARG A 156 -3.05 0.65 12.10
N PHE A 157 -4.16 1.04 11.46
CA PHE A 157 -5.18 1.88 12.09
C PHE A 157 -5.86 1.19 13.27
N ALA A 158 -6.06 -0.13 13.19
CA ALA A 158 -6.65 -0.91 14.28
C ALA A 158 -5.67 -1.11 15.43
N ALA A 159 -4.39 -1.31 15.14
CA ALA A 159 -3.35 -1.59 16.14
C ALA A 159 -2.82 -0.33 16.83
N GLU A 160 -2.86 0.84 16.18
CA GLU A 160 -2.27 2.08 16.70
C GLU A 160 -2.84 2.49 18.09
N PRO A 161 -4.16 2.51 18.36
CA PRO A 161 -4.69 2.81 19.69
C PRO A 161 -4.24 1.82 20.76
N PHE A 162 -4.11 0.55 20.37
CA PHE A 162 -3.68 -0.53 21.24
C PHE A 162 -2.21 -0.36 21.68
N PHE A 163 -1.32 0.05 20.76
CA PHE A 163 0.08 0.32 21.07
C PHE A 163 0.29 1.48 22.05
N PHE A 164 -0.62 2.46 22.06
CA PHE A 164 -0.51 3.65 22.93
C PHE A 164 -1.40 3.60 24.18
N SER A 165 -2.03 2.46 24.50
CA SER A 165 -2.80 2.31 25.73
C SER A 165 -1.92 2.52 26.97
N LYS A 166 -2.45 3.20 28.01
CA LYS A 166 -1.69 3.56 29.22
C LYS A 166 -1.90 2.62 30.39
N ASP A 167 -2.86 1.70 30.28
CA ASP A 167 -3.43 1.01 31.44
C ASP A 167 -2.68 -0.27 31.88
N GLU A 168 -1.60 -0.66 31.16
CA GLU A 168 -0.89 -1.91 31.41
C GLU A 168 0.61 -1.69 31.69
N SER A 169 1.24 -2.67 32.35
CA SER A 169 2.68 -2.64 32.60
C SER A 169 3.47 -2.76 31.30
N GLU A 170 4.68 -2.20 31.25
CA GLU A 170 5.58 -2.23 30.09
C GLU A 170 5.89 -3.65 29.59
N GLU A 171 6.01 -4.62 30.50
CA GLU A 171 6.30 -6.02 30.15
C GLU A 171 5.11 -6.67 29.43
N VAL A 172 3.88 -6.43 29.91
CA VAL A 172 2.66 -6.93 29.28
C VAL A 172 2.52 -6.34 27.87
N LYS A 173 2.73 -5.03 27.73
CA LYS A 173 2.69 -4.36 26.43
C LYS A 173 3.69 -4.94 25.44
N LYS A 174 4.94 -5.14 25.84
CA LYS A 174 5.98 -5.73 24.99
C LYS A 174 5.61 -7.14 24.52
N LYS A 175 5.00 -7.96 25.40
CA LYS A 175 4.51 -9.27 25.01
C LYS A 175 3.38 -9.19 24.00
N GLN A 176 2.43 -8.28 24.21
CA GLN A 176 1.32 -8.04 23.29
C GLN A 176 1.83 -7.57 21.91
N TYR A 177 2.86 -6.71 21.86
CA TYR A 177 3.47 -6.29 20.59
C TYR A 177 4.09 -7.47 19.83
N ALA A 178 4.69 -8.41 20.54
CA ALA A 178 5.22 -9.63 19.96
C ALA A 178 4.11 -10.54 19.40
N ASP A 179 3.00 -10.70 20.14
CA ASP A 179 1.85 -11.50 19.71
C ASP A 179 1.14 -10.86 18.49
N VAL A 180 1.00 -9.54 18.49
CA VAL A 180 0.47 -8.76 17.34
C VAL A 180 1.29 -8.99 16.08
N MET A 181 2.62 -9.03 16.18
CA MET A 181 3.52 -9.31 15.04
C MET A 181 3.30 -10.72 14.49
N GLU A 182 3.13 -11.69 15.37
CA GLU A 182 2.91 -13.09 15.03
C GLU A 182 1.61 -13.25 14.22
N HIS A 183 0.50 -12.75 14.73
CA HIS A 183 -0.80 -12.80 14.05
C HIS A 183 -0.81 -11.99 12.75
N PHE A 184 -0.23 -10.79 12.75
CA PHE A 184 -0.09 -9.97 11.55
C PHE A 184 0.60 -10.75 10.42
N THR A 185 1.73 -11.40 10.74
CA THR A 185 2.50 -12.16 9.74
C THR A 185 1.70 -13.35 9.21
N ALA A 186 1.03 -14.10 10.09
CA ALA A 186 0.21 -15.24 9.70
C ALA A 186 -0.92 -14.82 8.73
N PHE A 187 -1.68 -13.77 9.06
CA PHE A 187 -2.75 -13.26 8.20
C PHE A 187 -2.22 -12.65 6.90
N SER A 188 -1.10 -11.93 6.94
CA SER A 188 -0.47 -11.39 5.72
C SER A 188 -0.05 -12.50 4.77
N MET A 189 0.52 -13.59 5.27
CA MET A 189 0.89 -14.73 4.44
C MET A 189 -0.33 -15.51 3.92
N LEU A 190 -1.44 -15.52 4.65
CA LEU A 190 -2.69 -16.07 4.15
C LEU A 190 -3.21 -15.25 2.95
N ILE A 191 -3.18 -13.92 3.03
CA ILE A 191 -3.54 -13.02 1.92
C ILE A 191 -2.56 -13.22 0.75
N PHE A 192 -1.26 -13.32 1.03
CA PHE A 192 -0.25 -13.63 0.02
C PHE A 192 -0.60 -14.89 -0.76
N LEU A 193 -0.90 -16.00 -0.08
CA LEU A 193 -1.31 -17.25 -0.70
C LEU A 193 -2.62 -17.11 -1.47
N GLY A 194 -3.62 -16.46 -0.89
CA GLY A 194 -4.90 -16.23 -1.54
C GLY A 194 -4.77 -15.47 -2.86
N LEU A 195 -3.88 -14.47 -2.92
CA LEU A 195 -3.68 -13.69 -4.13
C LEU A 195 -2.79 -14.42 -5.14
N THR A 196 -1.70 -15.06 -4.70
CA THR A 196 -0.75 -15.71 -5.62
C THR A 196 -1.28 -17.01 -6.22
N LEU A 197 -2.00 -17.83 -5.46
CA LEU A 197 -2.54 -19.09 -5.96
C LEU A 197 -3.71 -18.90 -6.93
N TYR A 198 -4.44 -17.78 -6.84
CA TYR A 198 -5.53 -17.44 -7.75
C TYR A 198 -5.17 -16.32 -8.74
N MET A 199 -3.86 -16.13 -8.98
CA MET A 199 -3.35 -15.05 -9.84
C MET A 199 -3.89 -15.11 -11.27
N ASP A 200 -4.15 -16.29 -11.81
CA ASP A 200 -4.74 -16.45 -13.17
C ASP A 200 -6.08 -15.74 -13.30
N VAL A 201 -6.91 -15.77 -12.24
CA VAL A 201 -8.22 -15.10 -12.22
C VAL A 201 -8.06 -13.62 -11.92
N ILE A 202 -7.24 -13.28 -10.92
CA ILE A 202 -7.04 -11.91 -10.48
C ILE A 202 -6.34 -11.10 -11.57
N GLY A 203 -5.39 -11.70 -12.28
CA GLY A 203 -4.67 -11.09 -13.40
C GLY A 203 -5.55 -10.73 -14.61
N LEU A 204 -6.77 -11.30 -14.71
CA LEU A 204 -7.72 -10.92 -15.76
C LEU A 204 -8.22 -9.48 -15.61
N ILE A 205 -8.14 -8.90 -14.42
CA ILE A 205 -8.49 -7.49 -14.16
C ILE A 205 -7.53 -6.55 -14.89
N ILE A 206 -6.29 -6.99 -15.13
CA ILE A 206 -5.29 -6.20 -15.87
C ILE A 206 -5.57 -6.27 -17.37
N GLY A 207 -5.49 -5.11 -18.04
CA GLY A 207 -5.54 -5.03 -19.48
C GLY A 207 -4.47 -5.90 -20.16
N LYS A 208 -4.81 -6.50 -21.30
CA LYS A 208 -3.97 -7.49 -22.00
C LYS A 208 -2.51 -7.04 -22.20
N ASN A 209 -2.30 -5.75 -22.54
CA ASN A 209 -0.98 -5.18 -22.81
C ASN A 209 -0.07 -5.07 -21.57
N PHE A 210 -0.66 -5.13 -20.35
CA PHE A 210 0.06 -4.98 -19.09
C PHE A 210 0.12 -6.26 -18.28
N ARG A 211 -0.37 -7.39 -18.81
CA ARG A 211 -0.40 -8.68 -18.10
C ARG A 211 0.97 -9.25 -17.78
N GLN A 212 2.01 -8.82 -18.48
CA GLN A 212 3.38 -9.17 -18.13
C GLN A 212 3.73 -8.75 -16.69
N GLY A 213 3.15 -7.65 -16.19
CA GLY A 213 3.36 -7.21 -14.81
C GLY A 213 2.75 -8.12 -13.72
N VAL A 214 2.07 -9.21 -14.10
CA VAL A 214 1.57 -10.21 -13.14
C VAL A 214 2.73 -10.99 -12.50
N ASP A 215 3.83 -11.15 -13.18
CA ASP A 215 5.02 -11.89 -12.71
C ASP A 215 5.72 -11.22 -11.51
N ILE A 216 5.63 -9.90 -11.38
CA ILE A 216 6.18 -9.18 -10.22
C ILE A 216 5.24 -9.13 -9.02
N VAL A 217 3.96 -9.52 -9.18
CA VAL A 217 2.98 -9.42 -8.08
C VAL A 217 3.40 -10.18 -6.83
N PRO A 218 3.91 -11.42 -6.90
CA PRO A 218 4.38 -12.12 -5.71
C PRO A 218 5.52 -11.39 -4.98
N ILE A 219 6.43 -10.76 -5.73
CA ILE A 219 7.54 -9.97 -5.18
C ILE A 219 6.99 -8.75 -4.45
N MET A 220 6.08 -8.01 -5.08
CA MET A 220 5.46 -6.81 -4.49
C MET A 220 4.58 -7.14 -3.29
N LEU A 221 3.83 -8.25 -3.34
CA LEU A 221 3.07 -8.73 -2.17
C LEU A 221 3.98 -9.01 -0.99
N MET A 222 5.10 -9.72 -1.23
CA MET A 222 6.07 -10.00 -0.18
C MET A 222 6.75 -8.73 0.34
N ALA A 223 7.03 -7.78 -0.54
CA ALA A 223 7.54 -6.45 -0.15
C ALA A 223 6.57 -5.76 0.82
N TYR A 224 5.26 -5.78 0.55
CA TYR A 224 4.27 -5.19 1.45
C TYR A 224 4.06 -5.98 2.74
N VAL A 225 4.22 -7.31 2.74
CA VAL A 225 4.27 -8.10 3.99
C VAL A 225 5.41 -7.59 4.87
N ILE A 226 6.61 -7.47 4.30
CA ILE A 226 7.80 -6.98 5.04
C ILE A 226 7.61 -5.54 5.49
N LEU A 227 7.01 -4.68 4.67
CA LEU A 227 6.67 -3.30 5.07
C LEU A 227 5.73 -3.29 6.28
N GLY A 228 4.72 -4.15 6.29
CA GLY A 228 3.81 -4.29 7.42
C GLY A 228 4.50 -4.81 8.68
N MET A 229 5.40 -5.80 8.55
CA MET A 229 6.26 -6.26 9.65
C MET A 229 7.15 -5.12 10.15
N ASN A 230 7.74 -4.32 9.26
CA ASN A 230 8.52 -3.15 9.62
C ASN A 230 7.70 -2.12 10.41
N PHE A 231 6.41 -1.93 10.11
CA PHE A 231 5.54 -1.09 10.93
C PHE A 231 5.47 -1.54 12.38
N ASN A 232 5.30 -2.84 12.63
CA ASN A 232 5.27 -3.40 13.97
C ASN A 232 6.61 -3.23 14.68
N VAL A 233 7.69 -3.60 14.00
CA VAL A 233 9.05 -3.47 14.55
C VAL A 233 9.38 -2.01 14.84
N SER A 234 8.98 -1.09 13.99
CA SER A 234 9.29 0.35 14.06
C SER A 234 8.56 1.10 15.18
N MET A 235 7.63 0.46 15.89
CA MET A 235 6.94 1.11 17.01
C MET A 235 7.89 1.52 18.14
N TRP A 236 9.03 0.84 18.31
CA TRP A 236 10.00 1.14 19.35
C TRP A 236 10.45 2.62 19.38
N TYR A 237 10.76 3.24 18.25
CA TYR A 237 11.22 4.63 18.24
C TYR A 237 10.09 5.64 18.53
N LYS A 238 8.83 5.28 18.26
CA LYS A 238 7.67 6.11 18.61
C LYS A 238 7.39 6.01 20.12
N LEU A 239 7.44 4.79 20.67
CA LEU A 239 7.19 4.53 22.10
C LEU A 239 8.31 5.11 22.97
N SER A 240 9.57 5.05 22.51
CA SER A 240 10.72 5.60 23.23
C SER A 240 10.98 7.10 22.97
N GLY A 241 10.13 7.79 22.18
CA GLY A 241 10.30 9.20 21.82
C GLY A 241 11.48 9.49 20.87
N LYS A 242 12.12 8.45 20.33
CA LYS A 242 13.30 8.57 19.46
C LYS A 242 12.93 8.64 17.96
N THR A 243 11.98 9.49 17.60
CA THR A 243 11.38 9.57 16.27
C THR A 243 12.37 9.89 15.14
N ASN A 244 13.49 10.50 15.45
CA ASN A 244 14.57 10.78 14.47
C ASN A 244 15.14 9.51 13.82
N TYR A 245 15.09 8.37 14.50
CA TYR A 245 15.50 7.10 13.90
C TYR A 245 14.56 6.65 12.77
N GLY A 246 13.32 7.09 12.77
CA GLY A 246 12.39 6.88 11.65
C GLY A 246 12.92 7.48 10.35
N ILE A 247 13.52 8.68 10.41
CA ILE A 247 14.13 9.34 9.24
C ILE A 247 15.31 8.49 8.73
N LEU A 248 16.19 8.06 9.64
CA LEU A 248 17.35 7.25 9.28
C LEU A 248 16.95 5.94 8.60
N ILE A 249 15.95 5.24 9.16
CA ILE A 249 15.46 3.97 8.63
C ILE A 249 14.84 4.15 7.24
N THR A 250 13.99 5.17 7.05
CA THR A 250 13.34 5.43 5.76
C THR A 250 14.33 5.95 4.72
N ALA A 251 15.31 6.74 5.12
CA ALA A 251 16.40 7.21 4.24
C ALA A 251 17.29 6.05 3.78
N ALA A 252 17.61 5.11 4.67
CA ALA A 252 18.34 3.89 4.32
C ALA A 252 17.54 3.04 3.32
N GLY A 253 16.23 2.92 3.50
CA GLY A 253 15.35 2.24 2.54
C GLY A 253 15.40 2.90 1.16
N LEU A 254 15.24 4.22 1.10
CA LEU A 254 15.34 4.97 -0.16
C LEU A 254 16.68 4.77 -0.84
N LEU A 255 17.77 4.78 -0.08
CA LEU A 255 19.12 4.55 -0.62
C LEU A 255 19.23 3.15 -1.26
N VAL A 256 18.70 2.12 -0.60
CA VAL A 256 18.70 0.75 -1.14
C VAL A 256 17.89 0.69 -2.43
N THR A 257 16.70 1.30 -2.47
CA THR A 257 15.88 1.36 -3.70
C THR A 257 16.65 2.03 -4.83
N LEU A 258 17.28 3.18 -4.57
CA LEU A 258 18.09 3.90 -5.56
C LEU A 258 19.25 3.04 -6.08
N LEU A 259 20.02 2.43 -5.20
CA LEU A 259 21.17 1.60 -5.58
C LEU A 259 20.75 0.42 -6.46
N ILE A 260 19.70 -0.31 -6.05
CA ILE A 260 19.22 -1.46 -6.84
C ILE A 260 18.70 -1.01 -8.19
N ASN A 261 17.91 0.05 -8.24
CA ASN A 261 17.36 0.53 -9.52
C ASN A 261 18.47 1.08 -10.44
N ILE A 262 19.42 1.84 -9.93
CA ILE A 262 20.52 2.38 -10.75
C ILE A 262 21.35 1.24 -11.38
N ILE A 263 21.60 0.17 -10.62
CA ILE A 263 22.44 -0.94 -11.08
C ILE A 263 21.67 -1.90 -12.00
N PHE A 264 20.44 -2.27 -11.60
CA PHE A 264 19.72 -3.38 -12.22
C PHE A 264 18.58 -2.97 -13.15
N MET A 265 18.02 -1.77 -13.04
CA MET A 265 16.93 -1.34 -13.93
C MET A 265 17.34 -1.26 -15.41
N PRO A 266 18.59 -0.86 -15.77
CA PRO A 266 19.03 -0.93 -17.17
C PRO A 266 19.07 -2.34 -17.77
N LEU A 267 19.10 -3.38 -16.92
CA LEU A 267 19.19 -4.79 -17.34
C LEU A 267 17.84 -5.51 -17.22
N TYR A 268 17.08 -5.24 -16.15
CA TYR A 268 15.91 -6.02 -15.77
C TYR A 268 14.61 -5.19 -15.71
N SER A 269 14.67 -3.90 -16.08
CA SER A 269 13.52 -3.00 -16.15
C SER A 269 12.61 -3.08 -14.91
N TYR A 270 11.33 -3.37 -15.07
CA TYR A 270 10.33 -3.39 -13.99
C TYR A 270 10.56 -4.48 -12.93
N HIS A 271 11.28 -5.54 -13.24
CA HIS A 271 11.68 -6.53 -12.23
C HIS A 271 12.65 -5.92 -11.21
N ALA A 272 13.60 -5.06 -11.68
CA ALA A 272 14.52 -4.39 -10.77
C ALA A 272 13.79 -3.48 -9.78
N ALA A 273 12.74 -2.76 -10.23
CA ALA A 273 11.93 -1.94 -9.36
C ALA A 273 11.22 -2.77 -8.28
N ALA A 274 10.63 -3.91 -8.64
CA ALA A 274 9.97 -4.80 -7.69
C ALA A 274 10.94 -5.36 -6.64
N TRP A 275 12.10 -5.84 -7.06
CA TRP A 275 13.16 -6.31 -6.15
C TRP A 275 13.75 -5.17 -5.32
N GLY A 276 13.83 -3.97 -5.88
CA GLY A 276 14.25 -2.75 -5.19
C GLY A 276 13.37 -2.44 -3.98
N HIS A 277 12.04 -2.49 -4.16
CA HIS A 277 11.09 -2.33 -3.04
C HIS A 277 11.22 -3.42 -1.99
N LEU A 278 11.33 -4.69 -2.41
CA LEU A 278 11.48 -5.81 -1.49
C LEU A 278 12.75 -5.64 -0.63
N ALA A 279 13.88 -5.36 -1.25
CA ALA A 279 15.15 -5.17 -0.56
C ALA A 279 15.16 -3.94 0.33
N SER A 280 14.55 -2.83 -0.12
CA SER A 280 14.39 -1.61 0.65
C SER A 280 13.63 -1.86 1.96
N TYR A 281 12.44 -2.48 1.88
CA TYR A 281 11.64 -2.75 3.07
C TYR A 281 12.30 -3.78 3.98
N LEU A 282 13.02 -4.76 3.43
CA LEU A 282 13.83 -5.70 4.20
C LEU A 282 14.97 -4.98 4.95
N ALA A 283 15.69 -4.10 4.28
CA ALA A 283 16.75 -3.30 4.90
C ALA A 283 16.20 -2.40 6.02
N MET A 284 15.08 -1.71 5.77
CA MET A 284 14.40 -0.92 6.80
C MET A 284 14.02 -1.76 8.02
N MET A 285 13.45 -2.95 7.81
CA MET A 285 13.07 -3.86 8.88
C MET A 285 14.29 -4.34 9.67
N LEU A 286 15.35 -4.75 8.99
CA LEU A 286 16.58 -5.23 9.66
C LEU A 286 17.25 -4.13 10.49
N ILE A 287 17.38 -2.92 9.94
CA ILE A 287 17.92 -1.77 10.68
C ILE A 287 17.04 -1.45 11.89
N SER A 288 15.70 -1.51 11.71
CA SER A 288 14.75 -1.25 12.79
C SER A 288 14.84 -2.31 13.90
N ILE A 289 15.04 -3.60 13.55
CA ILE A 289 15.28 -4.68 14.53
C ILE A 289 16.57 -4.44 15.31
N MET A 290 17.65 -4.15 14.61
CA MET A 290 18.96 -3.92 15.25
C MET A 290 18.92 -2.76 16.24
N LEU A 291 18.33 -1.64 15.84
CA LEU A 291 18.19 -0.47 16.70
C LEU A 291 17.16 -0.69 17.80
N GLY A 292 16.04 -1.34 17.50
CA GLY A 292 15.00 -1.67 18.47
C GLY A 292 15.50 -2.55 19.61
N ASN A 293 16.28 -3.58 19.29
CA ASN A 293 16.89 -4.47 20.28
C ASN A 293 17.82 -3.71 21.23
N ARG A 294 18.45 -2.63 20.76
CA ARG A 294 19.34 -1.82 21.61
C ARG A 294 18.58 -0.81 22.50
N TYR A 295 17.52 -0.18 21.99
CA TYR A 295 16.87 0.95 22.65
C TYR A 295 15.56 0.61 23.34
N TYR A 296 14.82 -0.36 22.84
CA TYR A 296 13.53 -0.80 23.36
C TYR A 296 13.26 -2.26 22.97
N PRO A 297 13.93 -3.23 23.62
CA PRO A 297 13.83 -4.63 23.26
C PRO A 297 12.41 -5.15 23.45
N ILE A 298 11.83 -5.69 22.38
CA ILE A 298 10.54 -6.39 22.38
C ILE A 298 10.83 -7.87 22.14
N PRO A 299 10.24 -8.79 22.94
CA PRO A 299 10.52 -10.21 22.84
C PRO A 299 9.76 -10.87 21.69
N TYR A 300 10.09 -10.49 20.45
CA TYR A 300 9.48 -11.08 19.25
C TYR A 300 9.80 -12.57 19.15
N LYS A 301 8.78 -13.37 18.86
CA LYS A 301 8.92 -14.82 18.63
C LYS A 301 9.36 -15.10 17.19
N TRP A 302 10.58 -14.69 16.83
CA TRP A 302 11.06 -14.76 15.45
C TRP A 302 10.96 -16.16 14.84
N GLY A 303 11.14 -17.23 15.63
CA GLY A 303 10.97 -18.60 15.15
C GLY A 303 9.57 -18.87 14.59
N ARG A 304 8.51 -18.38 15.24
CA ARG A 304 7.13 -18.50 14.77
C ARG A 304 6.84 -17.58 13.59
N VAL A 305 7.26 -16.31 13.70
CA VAL A 305 7.10 -15.32 12.62
C VAL A 305 7.72 -15.86 11.32
N MET A 306 8.97 -16.30 11.38
CA MET A 306 9.67 -16.85 10.21
C MET A 306 9.08 -18.17 9.73
N SER A 307 8.50 -19.01 10.62
CA SER A 307 7.85 -20.24 10.20
C SER A 307 6.59 -19.98 9.36
N PHE A 308 5.78 -18.95 9.67
CA PHE A 308 4.65 -18.55 8.83
C PHE A 308 5.10 -18.10 7.45
N VAL A 309 6.16 -17.30 7.39
CA VAL A 309 6.74 -16.86 6.11
C VAL A 309 7.29 -18.04 5.32
N ALA A 310 8.08 -18.90 5.97
CA ALA A 310 8.70 -20.05 5.32
C ALA A 310 7.67 -21.06 4.79
N VAL A 311 6.64 -21.39 5.57
CA VAL A 311 5.57 -22.30 5.15
C VAL A 311 4.76 -21.68 4.00
N GLY A 312 4.42 -20.38 4.09
CA GLY A 312 3.70 -19.69 3.00
C GLY A 312 4.50 -19.67 1.71
N LEU A 313 5.81 -19.34 1.77
CA LEU A 313 6.69 -19.37 0.60
C LEU A 313 6.92 -20.79 0.06
N ALA A 314 7.01 -21.78 0.94
CA ALA A 314 7.14 -23.19 0.53
C ALA A 314 5.89 -23.66 -0.23
N ILE A 315 4.69 -23.33 0.28
CA ILE A 315 3.43 -23.64 -0.41
C ILE A 315 3.39 -22.97 -1.78
N TYR A 316 3.71 -21.68 -1.87
CA TYR A 316 3.78 -20.97 -3.15
C TYR A 316 4.82 -21.60 -4.08
N GLY A 317 6.03 -21.85 -3.59
CA GLY A 317 7.10 -22.51 -4.35
C GLY A 317 6.70 -23.88 -4.88
N LEU A 318 6.03 -24.71 -4.09
CA LEU A 318 5.51 -25.99 -4.54
C LEU A 318 4.56 -25.87 -5.72
N THR A 319 3.70 -24.81 -5.74
CA THR A 319 2.77 -24.64 -6.85
C THR A 319 3.44 -24.28 -8.17
N LEU A 320 4.64 -23.72 -8.16
CA LEU A 320 5.42 -23.41 -9.37
C LEU A 320 5.93 -24.67 -10.08
N PHE A 321 6.04 -25.77 -9.36
CA PHE A 321 6.48 -27.07 -9.90
C PHE A 321 5.31 -27.98 -10.33
N ILE A 322 4.06 -27.58 -10.07
CA ILE A 322 2.88 -28.33 -10.47
C ILE A 322 2.69 -28.14 -11.99
N PRO A 323 2.64 -29.25 -12.78
CA PRO A 323 2.38 -29.16 -14.20
C PRO A 323 0.98 -28.56 -14.47
N PRO A 324 0.71 -28.07 -15.69
CA PRO A 324 -0.60 -27.53 -16.04
C PRO A 324 -1.68 -28.61 -15.85
N LEU A 325 -2.61 -28.34 -14.93
CA LEU A 325 -3.73 -29.21 -14.56
C LEU A 325 -5.06 -28.63 -15.09
N PRO A 326 -6.10 -29.47 -15.24
CA PRO A 326 -7.46 -29.00 -15.45
C PRO A 326 -7.86 -27.96 -14.38
N ILE A 327 -8.57 -26.93 -14.79
CA ILE A 327 -8.90 -25.77 -13.94
C ILE A 327 -9.52 -26.17 -12.59
N VAL A 328 -10.45 -27.13 -12.61
CA VAL A 328 -11.11 -27.62 -11.38
C VAL A 328 -10.09 -28.26 -10.43
N LEU A 329 -9.24 -29.15 -10.93
CA LEU A 329 -8.24 -29.84 -10.11
C LEU A 329 -7.20 -28.87 -9.56
N LYS A 330 -6.73 -27.91 -10.39
CA LYS A 330 -5.81 -26.85 -9.98
C LYS A 330 -6.36 -26.07 -8.77
N TYR A 331 -7.57 -25.53 -8.88
CA TYR A 331 -8.13 -24.73 -7.79
C TYR A 331 -8.53 -25.54 -6.57
N THR A 332 -8.87 -26.82 -6.75
CA THR A 332 -9.06 -27.71 -5.61
C THR A 332 -7.78 -27.89 -4.81
N ILE A 333 -6.65 -28.15 -5.50
CA ILE A 333 -5.33 -28.24 -4.85
C ILE A 333 -4.96 -26.93 -4.17
N HIS A 334 -5.14 -25.78 -4.84
CA HIS A 334 -4.85 -24.48 -4.26
C HIS A 334 -5.66 -24.21 -2.99
N THR A 335 -6.95 -24.56 -3.01
CA THR A 335 -7.81 -24.43 -1.82
C THR A 335 -7.34 -25.33 -0.68
N ILE A 336 -6.98 -26.60 -0.99
CA ILE A 336 -6.45 -27.53 0.02
C ILE A 336 -5.17 -26.97 0.65
N LEU A 337 -4.24 -26.42 -0.14
CA LEU A 337 -3.00 -25.84 0.35
C LEU A 337 -3.25 -24.63 1.28
N ILE A 338 -4.22 -23.77 0.95
CA ILE A 338 -4.64 -22.67 1.83
C ILE A 338 -5.22 -23.21 3.14
N VAL A 339 -6.08 -24.23 3.06
CA VAL A 339 -6.65 -24.86 4.26
C VAL A 339 -5.54 -25.48 5.11
N MET A 340 -4.55 -26.13 4.51
CA MET A 340 -3.38 -26.65 5.23
C MET A 340 -2.62 -25.54 5.96
N TYR A 341 -2.42 -24.38 5.33
CA TYR A 341 -1.82 -23.21 5.97
C TYR A 341 -2.64 -22.73 7.17
N ILE A 342 -3.97 -22.65 7.02
CA ILE A 342 -4.87 -22.25 8.12
C ILE A 342 -4.80 -23.27 9.27
N LEU A 343 -4.81 -24.56 8.97
CA LEU A 343 -4.68 -25.61 10.00
C LEU A 343 -3.31 -25.54 10.70
N TYR A 344 -2.26 -25.23 9.98
CA TYR A 344 -0.92 -25.01 10.55
C TYR A 344 -0.95 -23.84 11.54
N TYR A 345 -1.56 -22.68 11.18
CA TYR A 345 -1.74 -21.54 12.06
C TYR A 345 -2.52 -21.91 13.33
N LEU A 346 -3.70 -22.54 13.18
CA LEU A 346 -4.56 -22.94 14.31
C LEU A 346 -3.85 -23.92 15.25
N LYS A 347 -3.04 -24.83 14.72
CA LYS A 347 -2.24 -25.78 15.53
C LYS A 347 -1.20 -25.07 16.37
N LEU A 348 -0.49 -24.09 15.79
CA LEU A 348 0.53 -23.31 16.52
C LEU A 348 -0.08 -22.45 17.65
N GLU A 349 -1.24 -21.88 17.40
CA GLU A 349 -1.98 -21.07 18.38
C GLU A 349 -2.76 -21.90 19.41
N LYS A 350 -2.71 -23.24 19.31
CA LYS A 350 -3.47 -24.18 20.17
C LYS A 350 -4.99 -23.88 20.16
N ILE A 351 -5.50 -23.26 19.10
CA ILE A 351 -6.93 -22.98 18.93
C ILE A 351 -7.59 -24.30 18.49
N SER A 352 -8.42 -24.87 19.36
CA SER A 352 -9.21 -26.06 18.98
C SER A 352 -10.32 -25.65 18.02
N VAL A 353 -10.27 -26.19 16.79
CA VAL A 353 -11.30 -25.96 15.77
C VAL A 353 -12.72 -26.30 16.27
N TRP A 354 -12.82 -27.26 17.20
CA TRP A 354 -14.08 -27.69 17.83
C TRP A 354 -14.64 -26.69 18.86
N LYS A 355 -13.86 -25.70 19.29
CA LYS A 355 -14.31 -24.65 20.24
C LYS A 355 -14.77 -23.38 19.55
N LEU A 356 -14.56 -23.24 18.25
CA LEU A 356 -15.17 -22.20 17.41
C LEU A 356 -16.66 -22.58 17.19
N LYS A 357 -17.48 -22.46 18.24
CA LYS A 357 -18.93 -22.37 18.06
C LYS A 357 -19.21 -21.04 17.37
N LEU A 358 -19.67 -21.13 16.10
CA LEU A 358 -20.34 -20.05 15.38
C LEU A 358 -21.53 -19.51 16.19
#